data_f04ac222045ce9603f66a665f8c82266
#
_entry.id   f04ac222045ce9603f66a665f8c82266
#
_cell.length_a   1.000
_cell.length_b   1.000
_cell.length_c   1.000
_cell.angle_alpha   90.00
_cell.angle_beta   90.00
_cell.angle_gamma   90.00
#
_symmetry.space_group_name_H-M   'P 1'
#
loop_
_entity.id
_entity.type
_entity.pdbx_description
1 polymer ?
#
loop_
_entity_poly.entity_id
_entity_poly.type
_entity_poly.pdbx_seq_one_letter_code
_entity_poly.pdbx_strand_id
1 'polypeptide(L)' 'MNKTQAADYIGVCRATFDNYVRDELIPKGKQISGFKELRWYKSDLDLFLVN' A
#
# COMPACT_ATOMS: atom_id res chain seq x y z
N MET A 1 4.25 4.38 -5.34
CA MET A 1 4.68 4.66 -3.94
C MET A 1 5.26 3.40 -3.32
N ASN A 2 6.28 3.55 -2.48
CA ASN A 2 6.73 2.42 -1.67
C ASN A 2 5.82 2.27 -0.44
N LYS A 3 6.10 1.26 0.41
CA LYS A 3 5.26 0.99 1.58
C LYS A 3 5.16 2.20 2.51
N THR A 4 6.28 2.85 2.80
CA THR A 4 6.32 3.99 3.71
C THR A 4 5.48 5.14 3.16
N GLN A 5 5.64 5.44 1.87
CA GLN A 5 4.87 6.50 1.22
C GLN A 5 3.39 6.16 1.17
N ALA A 6 3.06 4.91 0.87
CA ALA A 6 1.67 4.47 0.81
C ALA A 6 0.99 4.54 2.17
N ALA A 7 1.68 4.10 3.23
CA ALA A 7 1.15 4.19 4.60
C ALA A 7 0.93 5.64 5.00
N ASP A 8 1.89 6.51 4.68
CA ASP A 8 1.80 7.93 4.98
C ASP A 8 0.64 8.57 4.21
N TYR A 9 0.44 8.16 2.96
CA TYR A 9 -0.63 8.67 2.12
C TYR A 9 -2.01 8.42 2.73
N ILE A 10 -2.22 7.24 3.32
CA ILE A 10 -3.50 6.91 3.93
C ILE A 10 -3.55 7.24 5.42
N GLY A 11 -2.44 7.74 6.00
CA GLY A 11 -2.41 8.25 7.36
C GLY A 11 -2.27 7.19 8.44
N VAL A 12 -1.58 6.09 8.16
CA VAL A 12 -1.34 5.02 9.14
C VAL A 12 0.15 4.70 9.21
N CYS A 13 0.56 4.01 10.28
CA CYS A 13 1.94 3.54 10.38
C CYS A 13 2.13 2.29 9.52
N ARG A 14 3.41 1.94 9.27
CA ARG A 14 3.72 0.79 8.41
C ARG A 14 3.16 -0.52 8.97
N ALA A 15 3.18 -0.68 10.28
CA ALA A 15 2.65 -1.90 10.90
C ALA A 15 1.15 -2.04 10.63
N THR A 16 0.40 -0.96 10.77
CA THR A 16 -1.03 -0.94 10.47
C THR A 16 -1.26 -1.18 8.97
N PHE A 17 -0.44 -0.57 8.12
CA PHE A 17 -0.52 -0.77 6.69
C PHE A 17 -0.30 -2.24 6.33
N ASP A 18 0.70 -2.89 6.94
CA ASP A 18 0.95 -4.31 6.73
C ASP A 18 -0.25 -5.15 7.13
N ASN A 19 -0.91 -4.82 8.23
CA ASN A 19 -2.11 -5.52 8.67
C ASN A 19 -3.23 -5.38 7.64
N TYR A 20 -3.41 -4.20 7.08
CA TYR A 20 -4.43 -3.96 6.07
C TYR A 20 -4.15 -4.76 4.80
N VAL A 21 -2.89 -4.85 4.38
CA VAL A 21 -2.51 -5.64 3.21
C VAL A 21 -2.73 -7.13 3.49
N ARG A 22 -2.36 -7.59 4.68
CA ARG A 22 -2.56 -8.99 5.08
C ARG A 22 -4.04 -9.36 5.09
N ASP A 23 -4.90 -8.46 5.55
CA ASP A 23 -6.34 -8.69 5.63
C ASP A 23 -7.04 -8.40 4.29
N GLU A 24 -6.28 -8.10 3.26
CA GLU A 24 -6.78 -7.84 1.91
C GLU A 24 -7.68 -6.60 1.82
N LEU A 25 -7.56 -5.69 2.79
CA LEU A 25 -8.25 -4.41 2.74
C LEU A 25 -7.60 -3.47 1.73
N ILE A 26 -6.29 -3.62 1.55
CA ILE A 26 -5.50 -2.86 0.57
C ILE A 26 -4.89 -3.87 -0.39
N PRO A 27 -4.93 -3.62 -1.71
CA PRO A 27 -4.31 -4.53 -2.69
C PRO A 27 -2.83 -4.71 -2.40
N LYS A 28 -2.31 -5.90 -2.64
CA LYS A 28 -0.88 -6.15 -2.51
C LYS A 28 -0.14 -5.29 -3.53
N GLY A 29 1.00 -4.74 -3.11
CA GLY A 29 1.82 -3.95 -4.01
C GLY A 29 2.32 -4.76 -5.19
N LYS A 30 2.64 -4.06 -6.27
CA LYS A 30 3.18 -4.69 -7.46
C LYS A 30 4.70 -4.64 -7.40
N GLN A 31 5.33 -5.76 -7.73
CA GLN A 31 6.78 -5.84 -7.81
C GLN A 31 7.20 -5.50 -9.23
N ILE A 32 8.02 -4.46 -9.35
CA ILE A 32 8.55 -4.06 -10.65
C ILE A 32 9.79 -4.90 -10.93
N SER A 33 9.89 -5.41 -12.17
CA SER A 33 11.03 -6.22 -12.59
C SER A 33 12.35 -5.48 -12.30
N GLY A 34 13.27 -6.15 -11.62
CA GLY A 34 14.55 -5.58 -11.24
C GLY A 34 14.58 -4.89 -9.89
N PHE A 35 13.43 -4.72 -9.24
CA PHE A 35 13.34 -4.13 -7.91
C PHE A 35 12.80 -5.15 -6.93
N LYS A 36 13.37 -5.16 -5.73
CA LYS A 36 12.91 -6.06 -4.66
C LYS A 36 11.73 -5.49 -3.88
N GLU A 37 11.47 -4.19 -4.00
CA GLU A 37 10.44 -3.52 -3.24
C GLU A 37 9.11 -3.54 -3.97
N LEU A 38 8.04 -3.67 -3.19
CA LEU A 38 6.69 -3.56 -3.71
C LEU A 38 6.33 -2.10 -3.89
N ARG A 39 5.50 -1.83 -4.89
CA ARG A 39 5.02 -0.48 -5.18
C ARG A 39 3.50 -0.46 -5.18
N TRP A 40 2.95 0.61 -4.67
CA TRP A 40 1.50 0.83 -4.66
C TRP A 40 1.15 2.00 -5.55
N TYR A 41 0.00 1.92 -6.19
CA TYR A 41 -0.49 3.02 -7.00
C TYR A 41 -1.46 3.86 -6.19
N LYS A 42 -1.42 5.17 -6.42
CA LYS A 42 -2.31 6.10 -5.74
C LYS A 42 -3.78 5.73 -5.97
N SER A 43 -4.14 5.31 -7.19
CA SER A 43 -5.50 4.92 -7.51
C SER A 43 -5.99 3.75 -6.67
N ASP A 44 -5.12 2.78 -6.40
CA ASP A 44 -5.48 1.64 -5.55
C ASP A 44 -5.73 2.08 -4.12
N LEU A 45 -4.92 3.01 -3.62
CA LEU A 45 -5.08 3.54 -2.26
C LEU A 45 -6.32 4.42 -2.17
N ASP A 46 -6.64 5.16 -3.22
CA ASP A 46 -7.86 5.99 -3.26
C ASP A 46 -9.11 5.15 -3.13
N LEU A 47 -9.13 3.96 -3.72
CA LEU A 47 -10.25 3.04 -3.58
C LEU A 47 -10.46 2.63 -2.12
N PHE A 48 -9.38 2.45 -1.38
CA PHE A 48 -9.47 2.15 0.04
C PHE A 48 -10.00 3.35 0.83
N LEU A 49 -9.55 4.56 0.50
CA LEU A 49 -9.95 5.77 1.21
C LEU A 49 -11.42 6.14 0.96
N VAL A 50 -11.95 5.81 -0.22
CA VAL A 50 -13.34 6.15 -0.59
C VAL A 50 -14.33 5.24 0.14
N ASN A 51 -13.90 4.06 0.51
CA ASN A 51 -14.73 3.16 1.27
C ASN A 51 -14.69 3.55 2.76
#